data_cb8d342a2c650e2355e284fe3675ff7b
#
_entry.id   cb8d342a2c650e2355e284fe3675ff7b
#
_cell.length_a   1.000
_cell.length_b   1.000
_cell.length_c   1.000
_cell.angle_alpha   90.00
_cell.angle_beta   90.00
_cell.angle_gamma   90.00
#
_symmetry.space_group_name_H-M   'P 1'
#
loop_
_entity.id
_entity.type
_entity.pdbx_description
1 polymer ?
#
loop_
_entity_poly.entity_id
_entity_poly.type
_entity_poly.pdbx_seq_one_letter_code
_entity_poly.pdbx_strand_id
1 'polypeptide(L)'
;MKKYYLLGEKLSHSYSAVIHSFFGLDYSLRELPPEKLSEFVKSRKFDGLNVTMPYKKFIVPLLDEVDGIAEKTGAVNTVLNKNGKLIGYNTDYYGMKYALEAAKITLKGKDVLILGSGGAGIVAEKLAIDEGAASVEIVSRKGKLNYENIYDREKTQVIINATPVGTFPFAD
;
A
#
# COMPACT_ATOMS: atom_id res chain seq x y z
N MET A 1 -13.25 -18.14 17.84
CA MET A 1 -13.33 -17.88 16.38
C MET A 1 -12.28 -16.81 16.07
N LYS A 2 -11.50 -16.98 15.01
CA LYS A 2 -10.48 -15.99 14.60
C LYS A 2 -11.14 -14.74 14.03
N LYS A 3 -10.61 -13.55 14.36
CA LYS A 3 -11.16 -12.26 13.97
C LYS A 3 -10.21 -11.49 13.05
N TYR A 4 -10.69 -11.14 11.88
CA TYR A 4 -9.94 -10.39 10.88
C TYR A 4 -10.67 -9.10 10.50
N TYR A 5 -9.91 -8.04 10.23
CA TYR A 5 -10.49 -6.74 9.91
C TYR A 5 -9.75 -6.05 8.76
N LEU A 6 -10.49 -5.27 7.95
CA LEU A 6 -9.91 -4.15 7.24
C LEU A 6 -9.97 -2.92 8.12
N LEU A 7 -8.83 -2.35 8.42
CA LEU A 7 -8.69 -1.16 9.25
C LEU A 7 -8.44 0.07 8.36
N GLY A 8 -9.26 1.09 8.48
CA GLY A 8 -9.13 2.36 7.80
C GLY A 8 -9.98 3.45 8.47
N GLU A 9 -9.92 4.67 7.95
CA GLU A 9 -10.74 5.77 8.45
C GLU A 9 -12.14 5.76 7.82
N LYS A 10 -12.22 5.52 6.49
CA LYS A 10 -13.46 5.40 5.71
C LYS A 10 -13.36 4.22 4.75
N LEU A 11 -14.30 3.30 4.81
CA LEU A 11 -14.26 2.01 4.13
C LEU A 11 -15.50 1.70 3.29
N SER A 12 -16.37 2.68 3.08
CA SER A 12 -17.70 2.52 2.45
C SER A 12 -17.68 1.87 1.07
N HIS A 13 -16.56 1.87 0.36
CA HIS A 13 -16.42 1.31 -0.99
C HIS A 13 -15.54 0.05 -1.03
N SER A 14 -15.24 -0.57 0.13
CA SER A 14 -14.36 -1.72 0.18
C SER A 14 -15.08 -3.04 -0.08
N TYR A 15 -14.56 -3.80 -1.03
CA TYR A 15 -15.00 -5.17 -1.32
C TYR A 15 -14.26 -6.23 -0.47
N SER A 16 -13.35 -5.82 0.42
CA SER A 16 -12.51 -6.75 1.18
C SER A 16 -13.31 -7.76 2.00
N ALA A 17 -14.40 -7.34 2.66
CA ALA A 17 -15.25 -8.26 3.42
C ALA A 17 -15.89 -9.33 2.52
N VAL A 18 -16.38 -8.95 1.34
CA VAL A 18 -16.96 -9.87 0.36
C VAL A 18 -15.90 -10.86 -0.12
N ILE A 19 -14.72 -10.37 -0.50
CA ILE A 19 -13.62 -11.23 -1.00
C ILE A 19 -13.20 -12.25 0.08
N HIS A 20 -13.00 -11.81 1.32
CA HIS A 20 -12.56 -12.69 2.39
C HIS A 20 -13.63 -13.70 2.84
N SER A 21 -14.93 -13.39 2.64
CA SER A 21 -16.00 -14.35 2.91
C SER A 21 -15.92 -15.60 2.02
N PHE A 22 -15.42 -15.48 0.77
CA PHE A 22 -15.19 -16.63 -0.10
C PHE A 22 -14.11 -17.58 0.43
N PHE A 23 -13.24 -17.10 1.30
CA PHE A 23 -12.23 -17.91 2.00
C PHE A 23 -12.72 -18.45 3.36
N GLY A 24 -14.00 -18.24 3.70
CA GLY A 24 -14.59 -18.69 4.97
C GLY A 24 -14.03 -17.96 6.21
N LEU A 25 -13.50 -16.76 6.04
CA LEU A 25 -12.94 -15.95 7.13
C LEU A 25 -14.03 -15.08 7.78
N ASP A 26 -14.02 -15.02 9.12
CA ASP A 26 -14.77 -14.01 9.88
C ASP A 26 -14.06 -12.66 9.73
N TYR A 27 -14.43 -11.92 8.67
CA TYR A 27 -13.77 -10.70 8.25
C TYR A 27 -14.76 -9.54 8.18
N SER A 28 -14.42 -8.43 8.82
CA SER A 28 -15.29 -7.25 8.84
C SER A 28 -14.52 -5.94 8.64
N LEU A 29 -15.27 -4.89 8.27
CA LEU A 29 -14.71 -3.54 8.13
C LEU A 29 -14.63 -2.88 9.50
N ARG A 30 -13.50 -2.25 9.80
CA ARG A 30 -13.26 -1.54 11.04
C ARG A 30 -12.86 -0.10 10.76
N GLU A 31 -13.84 0.78 10.69
CA GLU A 31 -13.62 2.22 10.60
C GLU A 31 -13.28 2.77 12.00
N LEU A 32 -12.18 3.50 12.07
CA LEU A 32 -11.74 4.16 13.30
C LEU A 32 -11.26 5.57 12.97
N PRO A 33 -11.53 6.55 13.82
CA PRO A 33 -10.86 7.85 13.73
C PRO A 33 -9.40 7.73 14.24
N PRO A 34 -8.48 8.64 13.81
CA PRO A 34 -7.05 8.53 14.10
C PRO A 34 -6.69 8.37 15.58
N GLU A 35 -7.38 9.06 16.46
CA GLU A 35 -7.15 9.03 17.91
C GLU A 35 -7.43 7.66 18.56
N LYS A 36 -8.23 6.80 17.91
CA LYS A 36 -8.55 5.45 18.37
C LYS A 36 -7.61 4.36 17.84
N LEU A 37 -6.76 4.68 16.87
CA LEU A 37 -5.86 3.71 16.24
C LEU A 37 -4.97 3.01 17.27
N SER A 38 -4.26 3.78 18.11
CA SER A 38 -3.31 3.25 19.09
C SER A 38 -3.98 2.35 20.12
N GLU A 39 -5.14 2.76 20.65
CA GLU A 39 -5.93 1.97 21.60
C GLU A 39 -6.34 0.63 21.00
N PHE A 40 -6.87 0.65 19.77
CA PHE A 40 -7.31 -0.55 19.07
C PHE A 40 -6.16 -1.53 18.81
N VAL A 41 -5.04 -1.05 18.26
CA VAL A 41 -3.89 -1.91 17.95
C VAL A 41 -3.30 -2.52 19.22
N LYS A 42 -3.12 -1.72 20.27
CA LYS A 42 -2.61 -2.17 21.58
C LYS A 42 -3.54 -3.17 22.28
N SER A 43 -4.83 -3.14 21.99
CA SER A 43 -5.78 -4.12 22.55
C SER A 43 -5.48 -5.56 22.14
N ARG A 44 -4.83 -5.74 20.97
CA ARG A 44 -4.48 -7.05 20.38
C ARG A 44 -5.67 -8.01 20.22
N LYS A 45 -6.91 -7.50 20.23
CA LYS A 45 -8.16 -8.30 20.17
C LYS A 45 -8.54 -8.65 18.73
N PHE A 46 -7.58 -9.09 17.93
CA PHE A 46 -7.71 -9.55 16.55
C PHE A 46 -6.63 -10.56 16.22
N ASP A 47 -6.86 -11.40 15.21
CA ASP A 47 -5.88 -12.37 14.70
C ASP A 47 -5.11 -11.82 13.49
N GLY A 48 -5.73 -10.93 12.72
CA GLY A 48 -5.07 -10.23 11.63
C GLY A 48 -5.82 -9.00 11.16
N LEU A 49 -5.08 -8.10 10.54
CA LEU A 49 -5.60 -6.87 9.95
C LEU A 49 -5.07 -6.71 8.52
N ASN A 50 -5.95 -6.29 7.62
CA ASN A 50 -5.50 -5.48 6.49
C ASN A 50 -5.60 -4.01 6.91
N VAL A 51 -4.68 -3.19 6.44
CA VAL A 51 -4.58 -1.78 6.80
C VAL A 51 -4.58 -0.93 5.54
N THR A 52 -5.49 0.05 5.49
CA THR A 52 -5.57 0.98 4.37
C THR A 52 -5.40 2.44 4.83
N MET A 53 -5.69 3.37 3.94
CA MET A 53 -5.56 4.80 4.23
C MET A 53 -6.38 5.24 5.45
N PRO A 54 -5.83 6.15 6.26
CA PRO A 54 -4.50 6.74 6.19
C PRO A 54 -3.43 5.96 6.98
N TYR A 55 -3.74 4.79 7.56
CA TYR A 55 -3.04 4.16 8.68
C TYR A 55 -1.79 3.34 8.33
N LYS A 56 -1.50 3.07 7.04
CA LYS A 56 -0.37 2.21 6.63
C LYS A 56 0.98 2.63 7.22
N LYS A 57 1.22 3.94 7.40
CA LYS A 57 2.44 4.46 8.04
C LYS A 57 2.29 4.60 9.55
N PHE A 58 1.13 5.05 10.01
CA PHE A 58 0.89 5.33 11.43
C PHE A 58 0.85 4.07 12.29
N ILE A 59 0.55 2.90 11.71
CA ILE A 59 0.52 1.64 12.46
C ILE A 59 1.92 1.09 12.74
N VAL A 60 2.92 1.40 11.91
CA VAL A 60 4.29 0.85 12.03
C VAL A 60 4.86 0.95 13.44
N PRO A 61 4.86 2.13 14.12
CA PRO A 61 5.42 2.25 15.47
C PRO A 61 4.58 1.56 16.57
N LEU A 62 3.41 1.00 16.22
CA LEU A 62 2.53 0.29 17.14
C LEU A 62 2.70 -1.24 17.08
N LEU A 63 3.56 -1.73 16.18
CA LEU A 63 3.83 -3.15 15.96
C LEU A 63 5.09 -3.58 16.71
N ASP A 64 5.17 -4.88 17.01
CA ASP A 64 6.35 -5.44 17.67
C ASP A 64 7.48 -5.74 16.67
N GLU A 65 7.12 -6.01 15.41
CA GLU A 65 8.05 -6.36 14.33
C GLU A 65 7.45 -6.01 12.96
N VAL A 66 8.30 -5.71 12.00
CA VAL A 66 7.93 -5.55 10.59
C VAL A 66 8.84 -6.37 9.69
N ASP A 67 8.33 -6.85 8.56
CA ASP A 67 9.14 -7.55 7.58
C ASP A 67 10.06 -6.58 6.80
N GLY A 68 11.06 -7.14 6.10
CA GLY A 68 12.05 -6.34 5.39
C GLY A 68 11.47 -5.41 4.30
N ILE A 69 10.32 -5.75 3.71
CA ILE A 69 9.65 -4.88 2.73
C ILE A 69 8.88 -3.76 3.43
N ALA A 70 8.14 -4.08 4.50
CA ALA A 70 7.45 -3.07 5.30
C ALA A 70 8.44 -2.08 5.94
N GLU A 71 9.60 -2.56 6.38
CA GLU A 71 10.69 -1.71 6.89
C GLU A 71 11.20 -0.74 5.82
N LYS A 72 11.55 -1.25 4.64
CA LYS A 72 12.07 -0.46 3.52
C LYS A 72 11.07 0.55 2.96
N THR A 73 9.78 0.23 2.98
CA THR A 73 8.72 1.11 2.49
C THR A 73 8.18 2.05 3.57
N GLY A 74 8.48 1.78 4.84
CA GLY A 74 7.92 2.51 5.99
C GLY A 74 6.39 2.42 6.06
N ALA A 75 5.77 1.38 5.48
CA ALA A 75 4.33 1.22 5.41
C ALA A 75 3.93 -0.25 5.55
N VAL A 76 2.88 -0.49 6.34
CA VAL A 76 2.29 -1.81 6.58
C VAL A 76 0.86 -1.83 6.06
N ASN A 77 0.50 -2.83 5.27
CA ASN A 77 -0.87 -3.07 4.82
C ASN A 77 -1.48 -4.37 5.37
N THR A 78 -0.68 -5.18 6.05
CA THR A 78 -1.13 -6.45 6.65
C THR A 78 -0.45 -6.65 8.00
N VAL A 79 -1.22 -6.98 9.03
CA VAL A 79 -0.70 -7.32 10.36
C VAL A 79 -1.19 -8.70 10.76
N LEU A 80 -0.29 -9.53 11.24
CA LEU A 80 -0.62 -10.82 11.87
C LEU A 80 -0.37 -10.73 13.38
N ASN A 81 -1.34 -11.21 14.15
CA ASN A 81 -1.17 -11.43 15.58
C ASN A 81 -0.78 -12.89 15.82
N LYS A 82 0.49 -13.13 16.08
CA LYS A 82 1.02 -14.46 16.43
C LYS A 82 1.22 -14.55 17.94
N ASN A 83 0.25 -15.13 18.64
CA ASN A 83 0.29 -15.33 20.09
C ASN A 83 0.57 -14.03 20.88
N GLY A 84 -0.08 -12.95 20.48
CA GLY A 84 0.08 -11.64 21.10
C GLY A 84 1.21 -10.79 20.49
N LYS A 85 2.09 -11.32 19.64
CA LYS A 85 3.11 -10.56 18.90
C LYS A 85 2.54 -10.06 17.58
N LEU A 86 2.55 -8.75 17.37
CA LEU A 86 2.07 -8.10 16.15
C LEU A 86 3.20 -7.95 15.14
N ILE A 87 3.05 -8.61 13.98
CA ILE A 87 4.04 -8.58 12.90
C ILE A 87 3.41 -7.92 11.68
N GLY A 88 4.05 -6.87 11.17
CA GLY A 88 3.61 -6.11 10.01
C GLY A 88 4.27 -6.53 8.70
N TYR A 89 3.49 -6.54 7.63
CA TYR A 89 3.91 -6.87 6.28
C TYR A 89 3.44 -5.82 5.28
N ASN A 90 4.13 -5.74 4.14
CA ASN A 90 3.64 -4.98 2.99
C ASN A 90 3.47 -5.89 1.78
N THR A 91 2.22 -6.34 1.57
CA THR A 91 1.87 -7.23 0.45
C THR A 91 1.63 -6.48 -0.86
N ASP A 92 1.49 -5.14 -0.85
CA ASP A 92 1.33 -4.33 -2.06
C ASP A 92 2.55 -4.49 -2.99
N TYR A 93 3.75 -4.61 -2.42
CA TYR A 93 5.00 -4.85 -3.17
C TYR A 93 4.93 -6.12 -4.02
N TYR A 94 4.56 -7.23 -3.39
CA TYR A 94 4.46 -8.52 -4.08
C TYR A 94 3.30 -8.54 -5.08
N GLY A 95 2.18 -7.91 -4.74
CA GLY A 95 1.04 -7.76 -5.65
C GLY A 95 1.41 -6.98 -6.91
N MET A 96 2.12 -5.86 -6.76
CA MET A 96 2.59 -5.05 -7.88
C MET A 96 3.63 -5.78 -8.73
N LYS A 97 4.58 -6.48 -8.09
CA LYS A 97 5.57 -7.32 -8.79
C LYS A 97 4.87 -8.39 -9.63
N TYR A 98 3.94 -9.12 -9.05
CA TYR A 98 3.16 -10.13 -9.77
C TYR A 98 2.37 -9.54 -10.95
N ALA A 99 1.77 -8.36 -10.78
CA ALA A 99 1.03 -7.69 -11.85
C ALA A 99 1.93 -7.32 -13.04
N LEU A 100 3.15 -6.83 -12.78
CA LEU A 100 4.13 -6.55 -13.83
C LEU A 100 4.57 -7.83 -14.56
N GLU A 101 4.87 -8.89 -13.81
CA GLU A 101 5.26 -10.19 -14.38
C GLU A 101 4.13 -10.78 -15.25
N ALA A 102 2.88 -10.77 -14.76
CA ALA A 102 1.72 -11.27 -15.50
C ALA A 102 1.46 -10.47 -16.79
N ALA A 103 1.70 -9.15 -16.75
CA ALA A 103 1.61 -8.27 -17.92
C ALA A 103 2.86 -8.32 -18.83
N LYS A 104 3.90 -9.09 -18.46
CA LYS A 104 5.18 -9.16 -19.16
C LYS A 104 5.87 -7.79 -19.31
N ILE A 105 5.70 -6.92 -18.30
CA ILE A 105 6.32 -5.61 -18.22
C ILE A 105 7.63 -5.74 -17.42
N THR A 106 8.76 -5.36 -18.01
CA THR A 106 10.04 -5.27 -17.31
C THR A 106 10.39 -3.82 -17.02
N LEU A 107 10.88 -3.58 -15.80
CA LEU A 107 11.40 -2.27 -15.39
C LEU A 107 12.92 -2.17 -15.55
N LYS A 108 13.61 -3.30 -15.75
CA LYS A 108 15.07 -3.34 -15.89
C LYS A 108 15.58 -2.46 -17.02
N GLY A 109 16.45 -1.52 -16.67
CA GLY A 109 17.05 -0.57 -17.62
C GLY A 109 16.08 0.47 -18.18
N LYS A 110 14.87 0.61 -17.60
CA LYS A 110 13.85 1.57 -18.04
C LYS A 110 13.88 2.85 -17.22
N ASP A 111 13.51 3.97 -17.85
CA ASP A 111 13.19 5.21 -17.15
C ASP A 111 11.73 5.17 -16.70
N VAL A 112 11.52 5.13 -15.38
CA VAL A 112 10.22 4.93 -14.74
C VAL A 112 9.73 6.22 -14.10
N LEU A 113 8.52 6.63 -14.44
CA LEU A 113 7.83 7.76 -13.85
C LEU A 113 6.66 7.29 -12.98
N ILE A 114 6.63 7.70 -11.71
CA ILE A 114 5.60 7.32 -10.76
C ILE A 114 4.73 8.54 -10.45
N LEU A 115 3.45 8.45 -10.75
CA LEU A 115 2.48 9.50 -10.44
C LEU A 115 1.92 9.25 -9.04
N GLY A 116 2.27 10.12 -8.08
CA GLY A 116 1.84 10.06 -6.69
C GLY A 116 2.91 9.58 -5.71
N SER A 117 3.05 10.30 -4.59
CA SER A 117 4.02 10.05 -3.51
C SER A 117 3.40 9.42 -2.25
N GLY A 118 2.19 8.83 -2.37
CA GLY A 118 1.49 8.13 -1.31
C GLY A 118 2.08 6.74 -1.02
N GLY A 119 1.38 5.94 -0.19
CA GLY A 119 1.84 4.59 0.16
C GLY A 119 2.11 3.70 -1.04
N ALA A 120 1.23 3.70 -2.04
CA ALA A 120 1.44 2.93 -3.28
C ALA A 120 2.63 3.46 -4.11
N GLY A 121 2.84 4.79 -4.14
CA GLY A 121 3.98 5.40 -4.84
C GLY A 121 5.33 4.98 -4.25
N ILE A 122 5.44 4.93 -2.93
CA ILE A 122 6.66 4.47 -2.23
C ILE A 122 6.95 2.99 -2.54
N VAL A 123 5.90 2.17 -2.58
CA VAL A 123 6.04 0.76 -2.95
C VAL A 123 6.48 0.61 -4.40
N ALA A 124 5.90 1.39 -5.32
CA ALA A 124 6.26 1.40 -6.73
C ALA A 124 7.72 1.84 -6.95
N GLU A 125 8.16 2.89 -6.24
CA GLU A 125 9.55 3.36 -6.26
C GLU A 125 10.51 2.26 -5.82
N LYS A 126 10.24 1.64 -4.67
CA LYS A 126 11.07 0.56 -4.15
C LYS A 126 11.13 -0.62 -5.11
N LEU A 127 10.00 -1.03 -5.65
CA LEU A 127 9.94 -2.10 -6.63
C LEU A 127 10.73 -1.76 -7.90
N ALA A 128 10.58 -0.55 -8.44
CA ALA A 128 11.29 -0.13 -9.64
C ALA A 128 12.81 -0.15 -9.45
N ILE A 129 13.29 0.31 -8.29
CA ILE A 129 14.71 0.25 -7.93
C ILE A 129 15.18 -1.22 -7.83
N ASP A 130 14.43 -2.07 -7.12
CA ASP A 130 14.80 -3.48 -6.92
C ASP A 130 14.79 -4.29 -8.23
N GLU A 131 13.89 -3.96 -9.17
CA GLU A 131 13.82 -4.56 -10.51
C GLU A 131 14.84 -3.96 -11.50
N GLY A 132 15.71 -3.05 -11.04
CA GLY A 132 16.84 -2.52 -11.83
C GLY A 132 16.46 -1.46 -12.87
N ALA A 133 15.48 -0.61 -12.59
CA ALA A 133 15.19 0.57 -13.40
C ALA A 133 16.43 1.45 -13.57
N ALA A 134 16.60 2.06 -14.76
CA ALA A 134 17.71 2.97 -15.04
C ALA A 134 17.54 4.30 -14.29
N SER A 135 16.31 4.79 -14.21
CA SER A 135 15.93 5.94 -13.38
C SER A 135 14.52 5.77 -12.82
N VAL A 136 14.27 6.39 -11.68
CA VAL A 136 12.94 6.43 -11.05
C VAL A 136 12.67 7.86 -10.59
N GLU A 137 11.61 8.46 -11.11
CA GLU A 137 11.17 9.79 -10.72
C GLU A 137 9.74 9.76 -10.17
N ILE A 138 9.48 10.50 -9.10
CA ILE A 138 8.15 10.62 -8.49
C ILE A 138 7.58 12.00 -8.75
N VAL A 139 6.38 12.02 -9.32
CA VAL A 139 5.58 13.23 -9.51
C VAL A 139 4.63 13.39 -8.33
N SER A 140 4.63 14.55 -7.70
CA SER A 140 3.67 14.87 -6.66
C SER A 140 3.29 16.34 -6.65
N ARG A 141 2.10 16.68 -6.14
CA ARG A 141 1.57 18.06 -6.13
C ARG A 141 2.49 19.09 -5.45
N LYS A 142 3.35 18.64 -4.54
CA LYS A 142 4.28 19.50 -3.76
C LYS A 142 5.74 19.09 -3.96
N GLY A 143 6.04 18.20 -4.89
CA GLY A 143 7.40 17.74 -5.18
C GLY A 143 8.15 18.71 -6.10
N LYS A 144 9.48 18.50 -6.21
CA LYS A 144 10.30 19.20 -7.22
C LYS A 144 9.79 18.89 -8.63
N LEU A 145 9.49 17.60 -8.90
CA LEU A 145 8.77 17.17 -10.07
C LEU A 145 7.27 17.11 -9.74
N ASN A 146 6.50 17.90 -10.47
CA ASN A 146 5.07 18.06 -10.27
C ASN A 146 4.31 18.06 -11.60
N TYR A 147 2.99 18.19 -11.58
CA TYR A 147 2.15 18.10 -12.77
C TYR A 147 2.26 19.32 -13.70
N GLU A 148 2.96 20.40 -13.31
CA GLU A 148 3.20 21.57 -14.13
C GLU A 148 4.48 21.46 -14.96
N ASN A 149 5.49 20.71 -14.46
CA ASN A 149 6.81 20.57 -15.07
C ASN A 149 7.16 19.13 -15.53
N ILE A 150 6.18 18.23 -15.59
CA ILE A 150 6.33 16.84 -16.00
C ILE A 150 6.63 16.69 -17.49
N TYR A 151 6.25 17.67 -18.32
CA TYR A 151 6.23 17.55 -19.79
C TYR A 151 7.62 17.44 -20.46
N ASP A 152 8.68 17.77 -19.73
CA ASP A 152 10.07 17.68 -20.23
C ASP A 152 10.68 16.27 -20.10
N ARG A 153 9.86 15.25 -19.84
CA ARG A 153 10.29 13.86 -19.59
C ARG A 153 10.15 12.96 -20.84
N GLU A 154 10.75 13.36 -21.93
CA GLU A 154 10.69 12.65 -23.23
C GLU A 154 11.25 11.22 -23.17
N LYS A 155 12.12 10.90 -22.19
CA LYS A 155 12.76 9.58 -22.05
C LYS A 155 11.96 8.57 -21.24
N THR A 156 10.84 8.96 -20.64
CA THR A 156 10.03 8.05 -19.84
C THR A 156 9.50 6.88 -20.69
N GLN A 157 9.77 5.67 -20.25
CA GLN A 157 9.36 4.45 -20.94
C GLN A 157 8.26 3.69 -20.21
N VAL A 158 8.15 3.89 -18.87
CA VAL A 158 7.10 3.27 -18.04
C VAL A 158 6.51 4.32 -17.13
N ILE A 159 5.18 4.39 -17.09
CA ILE A 159 4.45 5.24 -16.17
C ILE A 159 3.64 4.35 -15.22
N ILE A 160 3.80 4.57 -13.91
CA ILE A 160 3.02 3.89 -12.86
C ILE A 160 2.10 4.91 -12.21
N ASN A 161 0.79 4.77 -12.41
CA ASN A 161 -0.19 5.60 -11.71
C ASN A 161 -0.45 5.04 -10.30
N ALA A 162 0.08 5.73 -9.30
CA ALA A 162 -0.11 5.45 -7.87
C ALA A 162 -0.99 6.51 -7.17
N THR A 163 -1.79 7.24 -7.96
CA THR A 163 -2.77 8.22 -7.48
C THR A 163 -4.16 7.62 -7.42
N PRO A 164 -5.13 8.26 -6.73
CA PRO A 164 -6.54 7.88 -6.80
C PRO A 164 -7.23 8.16 -8.15
N VAL A 165 -6.60 8.89 -9.06
CA VAL A 165 -7.19 9.23 -10.37
C VAL A 165 -7.48 7.97 -11.16
N GLY A 166 -8.67 7.87 -11.71
CA GLY A 166 -9.17 6.67 -12.39
C GLY A 166 -9.81 5.63 -11.45
N THR A 167 -9.96 5.92 -10.14
CA THR A 167 -10.60 5.01 -9.18
C THR A 167 -12.13 5.19 -9.24
N PHE A 168 -12.85 4.08 -9.45
CA PHE A 168 -14.32 4.09 -9.37
C PHE A 168 -14.80 4.62 -8.00
N PRO A 169 -15.90 5.43 -7.94
CA PRO A 169 -16.78 5.84 -9.06
C PRO A 169 -16.31 7.10 -9.81
N PHE A 170 -15.21 7.74 -9.42
CA PHE A 170 -14.69 9.00 -9.97
C PHE A 170 -13.57 8.71 -10.96
N ALA A 171 -13.89 8.03 -12.06
CA ALA A 171 -12.94 7.59 -13.07
C ALA A 171 -12.57 8.68 -14.10
N ASP A 172 -13.15 9.88 -14.00
CA ASP A 172 -12.95 11.01 -14.92
C ASP A 172 -11.78 11.88 -14.49
#